data_b61c2748ff75742ff9513e153248849c
#
_entry.id   b61c2748ff75742ff9513e153248849c
#
_cell.length_a   1.000
_cell.length_b   1.000
_cell.length_c   1.000
_cell.angle_alpha   90.00
_cell.angle_beta   90.00
_cell.angle_gamma   90.00
#
_symmetry.space_group_name_H-M   'P 1'
#
loop_
_entity.id
_entity.type
_entity.pdbx_description
1 polymer ?
#
loop_
_entity_poly.entity_id
_entity_poly.type
_entity_poly.pdbx_seq_one_letter_code
_entity_poly.pdbx_strand_id
1 'polypeptide(L)'
;MKIGQFVETTRSFSAQDLAEFTALAAAQTPGNTVPEPLIGALFSYLLGVHLPGFGTNYLKQEMRFLSQAPLDQPLTARVEITRLRPEKHLVDLATTCRLADGTLICEGRALVLARDVGA
;
A
#
# COMPACT_ATOMS: atom_id res chain seq x y z
N MET A 1 18.15 -2.14 6.58
CA MET A 1 16.77 -2.66 6.85
C MET A 1 16.79 -3.58 8.05
N LYS A 2 15.79 -3.51 8.88
CA LYS A 2 15.67 -4.37 10.07
C LYS A 2 14.21 -4.69 10.34
N ILE A 3 13.96 -5.82 10.97
CA ILE A 3 12.62 -6.24 11.37
C ILE A 3 12.01 -5.19 12.30
N GLY A 4 10.75 -4.83 12.05
CA GLY A 4 10.03 -3.78 12.77
C GLY A 4 10.16 -2.39 12.15
N GLN A 5 11.07 -2.20 11.22
CA GLN A 5 11.18 -0.93 10.50
C GLN A 5 9.94 -0.72 9.63
N PHE A 6 9.40 0.49 9.65
CA PHE A 6 8.19 0.80 8.90
C PHE A 6 8.23 2.20 8.30
N VAL A 7 7.38 2.40 7.31
CA VAL A 7 7.05 3.72 6.76
C VAL A 7 5.55 3.79 6.55
N GLU A 8 5.00 5.00 6.57
CA GLU A 8 3.57 5.21 6.33
C GLU A 8 3.36 6.50 5.55
N THR A 9 2.20 6.58 4.90
CA THR A 9 1.74 7.79 4.23
C THR A 9 0.26 7.95 4.50
N THR A 10 -0.18 9.20 4.60
CA THR A 10 -1.60 9.51 4.82
C THR A 10 -2.11 10.28 3.61
N ARG A 11 -3.24 9.84 3.07
CA ARG A 11 -3.87 10.48 1.92
C ARG A 11 -5.39 10.38 1.99
N SER A 12 -6.06 11.44 1.55
CA SER A 12 -7.50 11.45 1.30
C SER A 12 -7.74 11.39 -0.20
N PHE A 13 -8.81 10.71 -0.62
CA PHE A 13 -9.23 10.69 -2.01
C PHE A 13 -10.55 11.41 -2.15
N SER A 14 -10.63 12.33 -3.11
CA SER A 14 -11.82 13.14 -3.36
C SER A 14 -12.71 12.52 -4.45
N ALA A 15 -13.91 13.09 -4.64
CA ALA A 15 -14.76 12.74 -5.76
C ALA A 15 -14.07 12.99 -7.10
N GLN A 16 -13.20 14.01 -7.17
CA GLN A 16 -12.41 14.31 -8.36
C GLN A 16 -11.42 13.16 -8.65
N ASP A 17 -10.73 12.67 -7.61
CA ASP A 17 -9.82 11.53 -7.76
C ASP A 17 -10.56 10.30 -8.27
N LEU A 18 -11.76 10.04 -7.76
CA LEU A 18 -12.60 8.92 -8.20
C LEU A 18 -12.98 9.06 -9.67
N ALA A 19 -13.39 10.27 -10.09
CA ALA A 19 -13.75 10.53 -11.48
C ALA A 19 -12.58 10.31 -12.42
N GLU A 20 -11.38 10.77 -12.05
CA GLU A 20 -10.16 10.58 -12.83
C GLU A 20 -9.79 9.10 -12.94
N PHE A 21 -9.88 8.36 -11.85
CA PHE A 21 -9.63 6.93 -11.86
C PHE A 21 -10.62 6.19 -12.78
N THR A 22 -11.91 6.50 -12.68
CA THR A 22 -12.95 5.88 -13.48
C THR A 22 -12.71 6.14 -14.97
N ALA A 23 -12.36 7.36 -15.33
CA ALA A 23 -12.06 7.72 -16.71
C ALA A 23 -10.84 6.97 -17.26
N LEU A 24 -9.78 6.86 -16.45
CA LEU A 24 -8.53 6.20 -16.85
C LEU A 24 -8.69 4.69 -16.97
N ALA A 25 -9.40 4.08 -16.03
CA ALA A 25 -9.54 2.64 -15.95
C ALA A 25 -10.66 2.10 -16.82
N ALA A 26 -11.50 2.97 -17.40
CA ALA A 26 -12.71 2.62 -18.13
C ALA A 26 -13.61 1.69 -17.29
N ALA A 27 -13.57 1.86 -15.96
CA ALA A 27 -14.29 1.04 -15.01
C ALA A 27 -15.40 1.85 -14.35
N GLN A 28 -16.51 1.18 -14.02
CA GLN A 28 -17.53 1.80 -13.18
C GLN A 28 -17.24 1.47 -11.73
N THR A 29 -17.15 2.51 -10.90
CA THR A 29 -16.92 2.35 -9.48
C THR A 29 -18.16 2.79 -8.71
N PRO A 30 -18.48 2.14 -7.57
CA PRO A 30 -19.56 2.59 -6.70
C PRO A 30 -19.28 4.01 -6.19
N GLY A 31 -20.28 4.85 -6.18
CA GLY A 31 -20.15 6.30 -6.15
C GLY A 31 -19.46 6.98 -4.96
N ASN A 32 -19.26 6.34 -3.80
CA ASN A 32 -18.81 7.06 -2.60
C ASN A 32 -17.65 6.40 -1.86
N THR A 33 -16.95 5.47 -2.49
CA THR A 33 -15.84 4.77 -1.85
C THR A 33 -14.59 4.84 -2.69
N VAL A 34 -13.45 4.76 -2.02
CA VAL A 34 -12.15 4.73 -2.69
C VAL A 34 -11.96 3.37 -3.35
N PRO A 35 -11.68 3.33 -4.67
CA PRO A 35 -11.41 2.07 -5.36
C PRO A 35 -10.22 1.34 -4.74
N GLU A 36 -10.34 0.03 -4.60
CA GLU A 36 -9.28 -0.80 -4.02
C GLU A 36 -7.92 -0.63 -4.70
N PRO A 37 -7.83 -0.53 -6.04
CA PRO A 37 -6.53 -0.28 -6.69
C PRO A 37 -5.83 1.00 -6.26
N LEU A 38 -6.56 2.04 -5.86
CA LEU A 38 -5.94 3.27 -5.37
C LEU A 38 -5.28 3.05 -4.00
N ILE A 39 -5.89 2.22 -3.15
CA ILE A 39 -5.30 1.85 -1.87
C ILE A 39 -4.04 0.99 -2.11
N GLY A 40 -4.12 0.03 -3.02
CA GLY A 40 -2.97 -0.78 -3.42
C GLY A 40 -1.81 0.08 -3.93
N ALA A 41 -2.11 1.16 -4.64
CA ALA A 41 -1.10 2.09 -5.13
C ALA A 41 -0.35 2.80 -4.00
N LEU A 42 -0.98 3.03 -2.85
CA LEU A 42 -0.30 3.61 -1.68
C LEU A 42 0.79 2.66 -1.17
N PHE A 43 0.49 1.36 -1.11
CA PHE A 43 1.49 0.37 -0.72
C PHE A 43 2.63 0.29 -1.73
N SER A 44 2.32 0.30 -3.02
CA SER A 44 3.34 0.29 -4.08
C SER A 44 4.27 1.50 -3.97
N TYR A 45 3.71 2.67 -3.70
CA TYR A 45 4.48 3.88 -3.49
C TYR A 45 5.45 3.73 -2.30
N LEU A 46 4.95 3.25 -1.16
CA LEU A 46 5.78 3.08 0.03
C LEU A 46 6.90 2.06 -0.20
N LEU A 47 6.58 0.94 -0.84
CA LEU A 47 7.57 -0.12 -1.11
C LEU A 47 8.61 0.31 -2.14
N GLY A 48 8.18 1.00 -3.18
CA GLY A 48 9.05 1.36 -4.29
C GLY A 48 9.87 2.62 -4.07
N VAL A 49 9.43 3.52 -3.20
CA VAL A 49 10.08 4.82 -2.99
C VAL A 49 10.78 4.90 -1.63
N HIS A 50 10.21 4.29 -0.60
CA HIS A 50 10.67 4.49 0.78
C HIS A 50 11.24 3.25 1.46
N LEU A 51 10.57 2.09 1.39
CA LEU A 51 11.01 0.90 2.13
C LEU A 51 10.57 -0.37 1.41
N PRO A 52 11.44 -1.16 0.81
CA PRO A 52 12.90 -0.99 0.72
C PRO A 52 13.36 0.19 -0.14
N GLY A 53 12.53 0.71 -1.06
CA GLY A 53 12.85 1.86 -1.88
C GLY A 53 13.16 1.51 -3.33
N PHE A 54 13.79 2.42 -4.05
CA PHE A 54 14.11 2.25 -5.46
C PHE A 54 14.92 0.97 -5.71
N GLY A 55 14.57 0.26 -6.77
CA GLY A 55 15.18 -1.03 -7.10
C GLY A 55 14.40 -2.22 -6.57
N THR A 56 13.31 -1.99 -5.84
CA THR A 56 12.45 -3.03 -5.30
C THR A 56 11.58 -3.62 -6.42
N ASN A 57 11.50 -4.94 -6.46
CA ASN A 57 10.60 -5.65 -7.35
C ASN A 57 9.59 -6.47 -6.55
N TYR A 58 8.31 -6.30 -6.88
CA TYR A 58 7.27 -7.14 -6.31
C TYR A 58 7.39 -8.57 -6.80
N LEU A 59 7.33 -9.52 -5.87
CA LEU A 59 7.23 -10.93 -6.20
C LEU A 59 5.84 -11.48 -5.88
N LYS A 60 5.23 -10.99 -4.78
CA LYS A 60 3.90 -11.43 -4.35
C LYS A 60 3.27 -10.36 -3.48
N GLN A 61 1.97 -10.19 -3.64
CA GLN A 61 1.19 -9.31 -2.78
C GLN A 61 -0.15 -9.95 -2.48
N GLU A 62 -0.54 -9.91 -1.21
CA GLU A 62 -1.87 -10.32 -0.75
C GLU A 62 -2.50 -9.12 -0.04
N MET A 63 -3.77 -8.87 -0.34
CA MET A 63 -4.55 -7.82 0.32
C MET A 63 -5.93 -8.36 0.64
N ARG A 64 -6.41 -8.06 1.84
CA ARG A 64 -7.77 -8.38 2.26
C ARG A 64 -8.46 -7.09 2.69
N PHE A 65 -9.52 -6.74 1.99
CA PHE A 65 -10.30 -5.54 2.27
C PHE A 65 -11.41 -5.91 3.25
N LEU A 66 -11.41 -5.24 4.40
CA LEU A 66 -12.31 -5.53 5.51
C LEU A 66 -13.47 -4.55 5.57
N SER A 67 -13.28 -3.35 5.03
CA SER A 67 -14.28 -2.28 5.01
C SER A 67 -14.05 -1.43 3.78
N GLN A 68 -15.10 -0.72 3.36
CA GLN A 68 -14.97 0.27 2.29
C GLN A 68 -14.39 1.55 2.85
N ALA A 69 -13.48 2.16 2.10
CA ALA A 69 -12.87 3.43 2.47
C ALA A 69 -13.72 4.59 1.94
N PRO A 70 -14.22 5.48 2.81
CA PRO A 70 -15.00 6.63 2.33
C PRO A 70 -14.10 7.66 1.65
N LEU A 71 -14.69 8.43 0.74
CA LEU A 71 -14.03 9.58 0.15
C LEU A 71 -13.83 10.67 1.21
N ASP A 72 -12.83 11.53 0.98
CA ASP A 72 -12.55 12.72 1.81
C ASP A 72 -12.20 12.43 3.27
N GLN A 73 -11.83 11.17 3.57
CA GLN A 73 -11.34 10.78 4.89
C GLN A 73 -9.86 10.41 4.81
N PRO A 74 -9.04 10.86 5.77
CA PRO A 74 -7.62 10.47 5.77
C PRO A 74 -7.45 8.96 5.91
N LEU A 75 -6.69 8.38 4.99
CA LEU A 75 -6.30 6.98 5.01
C LEU A 75 -4.80 6.92 5.26
N THR A 76 -4.38 6.16 6.28
CA THR A 76 -2.96 5.93 6.55
C THR A 76 -2.59 4.52 6.09
N ALA A 77 -1.76 4.46 5.08
CA ALA A 77 -1.15 3.22 4.59
C ALA A 77 0.20 3.04 5.27
N ARG A 78 0.49 1.82 5.70
CA ARG A 78 1.72 1.47 6.41
C ARG A 78 2.29 0.17 5.85
N VAL A 79 3.60 0.12 5.68
CA VAL A 79 4.33 -1.11 5.40
C VAL A 79 5.40 -1.29 6.47
N GLU A 80 5.52 -2.50 6.99
CA GLU A 80 6.46 -2.83 8.07
C GLU A 80 7.19 -4.12 7.75
N ILE A 81 8.51 -4.12 7.90
CA ILE A 81 9.33 -5.31 7.67
C ILE A 81 9.05 -6.35 8.76
N THR A 82 8.63 -7.56 8.33
CA THR A 82 8.36 -8.68 9.23
C THR A 82 9.40 -9.79 9.14
N ARG A 83 10.10 -9.89 8.00
CA ARG A 83 11.13 -10.92 7.81
C ARG A 83 12.16 -10.44 6.79
N LEU A 84 13.41 -10.78 7.06
CA LEU A 84 14.54 -10.51 6.15
C LEU A 84 15.22 -11.82 5.80
N ARG A 85 15.50 -12.01 4.51
CA ARG A 85 16.31 -13.13 4.01
C ARG A 85 17.43 -12.55 3.15
N PRO A 86 18.50 -12.04 3.77
CA PRO A 86 19.54 -11.27 3.07
C PRO A 86 20.26 -12.07 1.98
N GLU A 87 20.47 -13.37 2.20
CA GLU A 87 21.13 -14.25 1.24
C GLU A 87 20.35 -14.40 -0.07
N LYS A 88 19.06 -14.14 -0.05
CA LYS A 88 18.18 -14.20 -1.23
C LYS A 88 17.69 -12.82 -1.65
N HIS A 89 18.07 -11.77 -0.95
CA HIS A 89 17.60 -10.40 -1.16
C HIS A 89 16.09 -10.27 -1.02
N LEU A 90 15.46 -11.11 -0.19
CA LEU A 90 14.01 -11.13 0.00
C LEU A 90 13.62 -10.40 1.28
N VAL A 91 12.54 -9.61 1.19
CA VAL A 91 11.96 -8.89 2.32
C VAL A 91 10.47 -9.16 2.34
N ASP A 92 9.97 -9.58 3.51
CA ASP A 92 8.53 -9.71 3.76
C ASP A 92 8.07 -8.50 4.56
N LEU A 93 6.94 -7.92 4.15
CA LEU A 93 6.37 -6.75 4.82
C LEU A 93 4.88 -6.97 5.09
N ALA A 94 4.43 -6.51 6.25
CA ALA A 94 3.01 -6.39 6.55
C ALA A 94 2.50 -5.06 6.01
N THR A 95 1.31 -5.08 5.42
CA THR A 95 0.67 -3.89 4.85
C THR A 95 -0.66 -3.65 5.53
N THR A 96 -0.93 -2.41 5.94
CA THR A 96 -2.19 -2.02 6.54
C THR A 96 -2.64 -0.66 6.02
N CYS A 97 -3.96 -0.47 5.96
CA CYS A 97 -4.55 0.84 5.68
C CYS A 97 -5.68 1.09 6.68
N ARG A 98 -5.63 2.23 7.36
CA ARG A 98 -6.57 2.57 8.43
C ARG A 98 -7.14 3.98 8.25
N LEU A 99 -8.36 4.17 8.75
CA LEU A 99 -8.94 5.50 8.95
C LEU A 99 -8.30 6.17 10.18
N ALA A 100 -8.55 7.48 10.32
CA ALA A 100 -8.03 8.25 11.44
C ALA A 100 -8.52 7.73 12.80
N ASP A 101 -9.71 7.13 12.86
CA ASP A 101 -10.25 6.54 14.08
C ASP A 101 -9.70 5.15 14.39
N GLY A 102 -8.80 4.63 13.55
CA GLY A 102 -8.20 3.31 13.72
C GLY A 102 -8.92 2.18 13.00
N THR A 103 -10.04 2.45 12.35
CA THR A 103 -10.77 1.43 11.58
C THR A 103 -9.88 0.83 10.51
N LEU A 104 -9.71 -0.49 10.53
CA LEU A 104 -8.89 -1.20 9.56
C LEU A 104 -9.67 -1.37 8.26
N ILE A 105 -9.16 -0.77 7.19
CA ILE A 105 -9.75 -0.86 5.85
C ILE A 105 -9.18 -2.06 5.10
N CYS A 106 -7.88 -2.25 5.18
CA CYS A 106 -7.17 -3.27 4.43
C CYS A 106 -5.98 -3.78 5.21
N GLU A 107 -5.73 -5.09 5.12
CA GLU A 107 -4.51 -5.69 5.64
C GLU A 107 -3.99 -6.72 4.67
N GLY A 108 -2.70 -7.00 4.73
CA GLY A 108 -2.10 -7.99 3.88
C GLY A 108 -0.60 -8.05 4.07
N ARG A 109 0.06 -8.57 3.06
CA ARG A 109 1.52 -8.67 3.06
C ARG A 109 2.07 -8.59 1.65
N ALA A 110 3.33 -8.19 1.57
CA ALA A 110 4.08 -8.14 0.33
C ALA A 110 5.37 -8.91 0.50
N LEU A 111 5.78 -9.60 -0.56
CA LEU A 111 7.10 -10.19 -0.68
C LEU A 111 7.80 -9.46 -1.82
N VAL A 112 8.96 -8.90 -1.54
CA VAL A 112 9.71 -8.12 -2.52
C VAL A 112 11.14 -8.61 -2.64
N LEU A 113 11.71 -8.41 -3.82
CA LEU A 113 13.13 -8.60 -4.08
C LEU A 113 13.80 -7.22 -3.99
N ALA A 114 14.76 -7.10 -3.08
CA ALA A 114 15.43 -5.84 -2.77
C ALA A 114 16.93 -5.91 -3.08
N ARG A 115 17.29 -6.51 -4.23
CA ARG A 115 18.68 -6.74 -4.62
C ARG A 115 19.46 -5.45 -4.82
N ASP A 116 18.84 -4.47 -5.46
CA ASP A 116 19.51 -3.25 -5.89
C ASP A 116 19.21 -2.08 -4.97
N VAL A 117 18.72 -2.37 -3.77
CA VAL A 117 18.30 -1.34 -2.82
C VAL A 117 19.37 -1.13 -1.77
N GLY A 118 19.62 0.13 -1.48
CA GLY A 118 20.29 0.52 -0.27
C GLY A 118 21.72 0.04 -0.13
N ALA A 119 22.48 0.29 -1.11
CA ALA A 119 23.91 0.03 -1.04
C ALA A 119 24.55 0.69 0.20
#